data_51705e4a4170336587ec9bb2cf93793a
#
_entry.id   51705e4a4170336587ec9bb2cf93793a
#
_cell.length_a   1.000
_cell.length_b   1.000
_cell.length_c   1.000
_cell.angle_alpha   90.00
_cell.angle_beta   90.00
_cell.angle_gamma   90.00
#
_symmetry.space_group_name_H-M   'P 1'
#
loop_
_entity.id
_entity.type
_entity.pdbx_description
1 polymer ?
#
loop_
_entity_poly.entity_id
_entity_poly.type
_entity_poly.pdbx_seq_one_letter_code
_entity_poly.pdbx_strand_id
1 'polypeptide(L)'
;QFAGLLAVMAVNQYGGMMSLISIADSLRPVRPTRALRVAGIVAMFVIVWATARFVGVERFTAFYGNVLIFIGYLFTPWTAINLVDYFFVRRGRYSIREIFRPDGMYGRWGWRGQAAYGLALAAMVPFMVTSPFTGPAARAMGGIDATIFVGLLVAGAAYQVFCRSLDLEAEWRVVEAEGLVRHR
;
A
#
# COMPACT_ATOMS: atom_id res chain seq x y z
N GLN A 1 -25.55 -20.97 1.67
CA GLN A 1 -24.74 -20.07 0.81
C GLN A 1 -25.00 -18.59 1.09
N PHE A 2 -26.28 -18.16 1.25
CA PHE A 2 -26.63 -16.75 1.45
C PHE A 2 -26.06 -16.15 2.76
N ALA A 3 -26.11 -16.88 3.86
CA ALA A 3 -25.55 -16.46 5.14
C ALA A 3 -24.00 -16.28 5.07
N GLY A 4 -23.31 -17.13 4.33
CA GLY A 4 -21.87 -17.00 4.12
C GLY A 4 -21.50 -15.75 3.32
N LEU A 5 -22.26 -15.43 2.27
CA LEU A 5 -22.06 -14.20 1.51
C LEU A 5 -22.28 -12.95 2.35
N LEU A 6 -23.32 -12.93 3.18
CA LEU A 6 -23.58 -11.81 4.10
C LEU A 6 -22.44 -11.64 5.12
N ALA A 7 -21.91 -12.73 5.65
CA ALA A 7 -20.77 -12.67 6.58
C ALA A 7 -19.52 -12.08 5.92
N VAL A 8 -19.17 -12.53 4.72
CA VAL A 8 -18.03 -11.99 3.94
C VAL A 8 -18.25 -10.51 3.62
N MET A 9 -19.44 -10.12 3.19
CA MET A 9 -19.77 -8.71 2.94
C MET A 9 -19.61 -7.86 4.19
N ALA A 10 -20.08 -8.33 5.35
CA ALA A 10 -19.93 -7.60 6.62
C ALA A 10 -18.47 -7.40 7.02
N VAL A 11 -17.64 -8.44 6.88
CA VAL A 11 -16.18 -8.34 7.16
C VAL A 11 -15.49 -7.36 6.21
N ASN A 12 -15.81 -7.40 4.92
CA ASN A 12 -15.25 -6.47 3.93
C ASN A 12 -15.67 -5.02 4.20
N GLN A 13 -16.93 -4.77 4.56
CA GLN A 13 -17.40 -3.43 4.93
C GLN A 13 -16.71 -2.91 6.19
N TYR A 14 -16.52 -3.78 7.19
CA TYR A 14 -15.78 -3.42 8.40
C TYR A 14 -14.32 -3.11 8.10
N GLY A 15 -13.65 -3.93 7.29
CA GLY A 15 -12.26 -3.69 6.84
C GLY A 15 -12.12 -2.36 6.08
N GLY A 16 -13.01 -2.09 5.15
CA GLY A 16 -13.04 -0.82 4.42
C GLY A 16 -13.23 0.40 5.34
N MET A 17 -14.17 0.31 6.30
CA MET A 17 -14.37 1.34 7.31
C MET A 17 -13.10 1.57 8.16
N MET A 18 -12.45 0.50 8.62
CA MET A 18 -11.20 0.62 9.40
C MET A 18 -10.09 1.27 8.58
N SER A 19 -9.96 0.95 7.30
CA SER A 19 -9.00 1.59 6.39
C SER A 19 -9.27 3.09 6.24
N LEU A 20 -10.53 3.50 6.07
CA LEU A 20 -10.91 4.92 6.01
C LEU A 20 -10.57 5.67 7.31
N ILE A 21 -10.86 5.07 8.47
CA ILE A 21 -10.51 5.66 9.77
C ILE A 21 -8.99 5.78 9.91
N SER A 22 -8.23 4.77 9.52
CA SER A 22 -6.75 4.79 9.57
C SER A 22 -6.16 5.88 8.68
N ILE A 23 -6.71 6.08 7.48
CA ILE A 23 -6.32 7.17 6.59
C ILE A 23 -6.63 8.52 7.22
N ALA A 24 -7.81 8.69 7.78
CA ALA A 24 -8.19 9.93 8.46
C ALA A 24 -7.29 10.22 9.68
N ASP A 25 -6.99 9.19 10.48
CA ASP A 25 -6.13 9.28 11.67
C ASP A 25 -4.67 9.62 11.32
N SER A 26 -4.18 9.17 10.18
CA SER A 26 -2.83 9.51 9.70
C SER A 26 -2.68 11.00 9.38
N LEU A 27 -3.77 11.65 8.96
CA LEU A 27 -3.80 13.08 8.65
C LEU A 27 -4.15 13.94 9.88
N ARG A 28 -5.10 13.47 10.68
CA ARG A 28 -5.59 14.13 11.88
C ARG A 28 -6.01 13.11 12.92
N PRO A 29 -5.57 13.22 14.19
CA PRO A 29 -5.96 12.27 15.24
C PRO A 29 -7.48 12.16 15.35
N VAL A 30 -8.00 10.95 15.09
CA VAL A 30 -9.44 10.67 15.07
C VAL A 30 -9.79 9.73 16.22
N ARG A 31 -10.70 10.16 17.10
CA ARG A 31 -11.22 9.27 18.14
C ARG A 31 -12.29 8.34 17.55
N PRO A 32 -12.12 7.03 17.55
CA PRO A 32 -13.05 6.08 16.96
C PRO A 32 -14.33 5.94 17.81
N THR A 33 -15.29 6.84 17.61
CA THR A 33 -16.61 6.80 18.24
C THR A 33 -17.53 5.79 17.53
N ARG A 34 -18.60 5.35 18.22
CA ARG A 34 -19.62 4.47 17.59
C ARG A 34 -20.26 5.13 16.36
N ALA A 35 -20.55 6.41 16.45
CA ALA A 35 -21.12 7.18 15.35
C ALA A 35 -20.20 7.22 14.12
N LEU A 36 -18.90 7.42 14.32
CA LEU A 36 -17.92 7.42 13.23
C LEU A 36 -17.82 6.04 12.55
N ARG A 37 -17.87 4.96 13.32
CA ARG A 37 -17.86 3.59 12.76
C ARG A 37 -19.11 3.33 11.92
N VAL A 38 -20.29 3.68 12.42
CA VAL A 38 -21.53 3.53 11.67
C VAL A 38 -21.52 4.39 10.42
N ALA A 39 -21.10 5.65 10.50
CA ALA A 39 -20.99 6.54 9.35
C ALA A 39 -20.01 5.99 8.30
N GLY A 40 -18.87 5.44 8.73
CA GLY A 40 -17.88 4.79 7.83
C GLY A 40 -18.45 3.57 7.11
N ILE A 41 -19.19 2.70 7.81
CA ILE A 41 -19.86 1.54 7.21
C ILE A 41 -20.91 1.99 6.19
N VAL A 42 -21.73 2.98 6.55
CA VAL A 42 -22.75 3.54 5.64
C VAL A 42 -22.09 4.18 4.41
N ALA A 43 -21.02 4.94 4.60
CA ALA A 43 -20.27 5.54 3.50
C ALA A 43 -19.71 4.48 2.55
N MET A 44 -19.11 3.41 3.07
CA MET A 44 -18.63 2.29 2.25
C MET A 44 -19.77 1.60 1.49
N PHE A 45 -20.89 1.39 2.15
CA PHE A 45 -22.07 0.80 1.50
C PHE A 45 -22.58 1.68 0.35
N VAL A 46 -22.68 2.99 0.57
CA VAL A 46 -23.10 3.95 -0.47
C VAL A 46 -22.12 3.97 -1.63
N ILE A 47 -20.81 3.96 -1.37
CA ILE A 47 -19.78 3.91 -2.43
C ILE A 47 -19.93 2.64 -3.27
N VAL A 48 -20.05 1.47 -2.64
CA VAL A 48 -20.20 0.19 -3.35
C VAL A 48 -21.50 0.16 -4.15
N TRP A 49 -22.61 0.60 -3.56
CA TRP A 49 -23.91 0.67 -4.22
C TRP A 49 -23.89 1.63 -5.42
N ALA A 50 -23.33 2.82 -5.25
CA ALA A 50 -23.20 3.80 -6.32
C ALA A 50 -22.35 3.24 -7.46
N THR A 51 -21.18 2.64 -7.14
CA THR A 51 -20.30 2.02 -8.14
C THR A 51 -21.06 0.93 -8.93
N ALA A 52 -21.80 0.05 -8.24
CA ALA A 52 -22.59 -1.00 -8.88
C ALA A 52 -23.68 -0.42 -9.81
N ARG A 53 -24.31 0.68 -9.40
CA ARG A 53 -25.34 1.37 -10.22
C ARG A 53 -24.77 2.05 -11.45
N PHE A 54 -23.61 2.68 -11.34
CA PHE A 54 -22.97 3.39 -12.46
C PHE A 54 -22.31 2.44 -13.47
N VAL A 55 -21.70 1.36 -13.00
CA VAL A 55 -20.98 0.41 -13.86
C VAL A 55 -21.94 -0.48 -14.63
N GLY A 56 -23.07 -0.87 -14.01
CA GLY A 56 -24.03 -1.83 -14.57
C GLY A 56 -23.50 -3.27 -14.58
N VAL A 57 -24.44 -4.23 -14.60
CA VAL A 57 -24.11 -5.67 -14.48
C VAL A 57 -23.31 -6.19 -15.67
N GLU A 58 -23.59 -5.71 -16.88
CA GLU A 58 -22.95 -6.16 -18.12
C GLU A 58 -21.46 -5.80 -18.20
N ARG A 59 -21.07 -4.67 -17.63
CA ARG A 59 -19.68 -4.19 -17.62
C ARG A 59 -18.92 -4.56 -16.34
N PHE A 60 -19.61 -5.16 -15.38
CA PHE A 60 -19.03 -5.41 -14.04
C PHE A 60 -17.78 -6.29 -14.10
N THR A 61 -17.78 -7.36 -14.89
CA THR A 61 -16.62 -8.27 -14.99
C THR A 61 -15.37 -7.56 -15.53
N ALA A 62 -15.53 -6.75 -16.59
CA ALA A 62 -14.42 -5.98 -17.15
C ALA A 62 -13.94 -4.89 -16.19
N PHE A 63 -14.85 -4.19 -15.52
CA PHE A 63 -14.52 -3.21 -14.50
C PHE A 63 -13.75 -3.85 -13.34
N TYR A 64 -14.26 -4.96 -12.81
CA TYR A 64 -13.63 -5.68 -11.70
C TYR A 64 -12.23 -6.19 -12.08
N GLY A 65 -12.08 -6.74 -13.29
CA GLY A 65 -10.78 -7.16 -13.81
C GLY A 65 -9.77 -6.01 -13.85
N ASN A 66 -10.16 -4.84 -14.35
CA ASN A 66 -9.29 -3.65 -14.36
C ASN A 66 -8.93 -3.17 -12.96
N VAL A 67 -9.88 -3.20 -12.00
CA VAL A 67 -9.61 -2.84 -10.61
C VAL A 67 -8.56 -3.78 -10.00
N LEU A 68 -8.66 -5.09 -10.23
CA LEU A 68 -7.67 -6.05 -9.74
C LEU A 68 -6.29 -5.82 -10.32
N ILE A 69 -6.19 -5.57 -11.64
CA ILE A 69 -4.92 -5.23 -12.30
C ILE A 69 -4.33 -3.96 -11.67
N PHE A 70 -5.14 -2.92 -11.47
CA PHE A 70 -4.70 -1.66 -10.89
C PHE A 70 -4.20 -1.81 -9.46
N ILE A 71 -4.90 -2.62 -8.65
CA ILE A 71 -4.44 -2.99 -7.31
C ILE A 71 -3.08 -3.69 -7.38
N GLY A 72 -2.91 -4.64 -8.31
CA GLY A 72 -1.63 -5.32 -8.54
C GLY A 72 -0.49 -4.32 -8.85
N TYR A 73 -0.75 -3.33 -9.70
CA TYR A 73 0.23 -2.29 -10.01
C TYR A 73 0.61 -1.45 -8.78
N LEU A 74 -0.35 -1.11 -7.92
CA LEU A 74 -0.07 -0.36 -6.69
C LEU A 74 0.70 -1.19 -5.66
N PHE A 75 0.37 -2.49 -5.53
CA PHE A 75 1.06 -3.37 -4.59
C PHE A 75 2.49 -3.71 -5.01
N THR A 76 2.79 -3.73 -6.29
CA THR A 76 4.11 -4.13 -6.81
C THR A 76 5.26 -3.28 -6.25
N PRO A 77 5.28 -1.94 -6.38
CA PRO A 77 6.37 -1.15 -5.82
C PRO A 77 6.38 -1.16 -4.28
N TRP A 78 5.20 -1.23 -3.65
CA TRP A 78 5.11 -1.37 -2.20
C TRP A 78 5.79 -2.66 -1.72
N THR A 79 5.52 -3.79 -2.37
CA THR A 79 6.14 -5.07 -2.05
C THR A 79 7.65 -5.03 -2.24
N ALA A 80 8.13 -4.47 -3.36
CA ALA A 80 9.56 -4.36 -3.64
C ALA A 80 10.29 -3.55 -2.57
N ILE A 81 9.74 -2.40 -2.17
CA ILE A 81 10.32 -1.55 -1.12
C ILE A 81 10.41 -2.31 0.20
N ASN A 82 9.32 -2.98 0.61
CA ASN A 82 9.31 -3.75 1.87
C ASN A 82 10.31 -4.91 1.84
N LEU A 83 10.43 -5.64 0.73
CA LEU A 83 11.40 -6.72 0.60
C LEU A 83 12.83 -6.20 0.64
N VAL A 84 13.13 -5.12 -0.09
CA VAL A 84 14.48 -4.51 -0.09
C VAL A 84 14.81 -3.94 1.29
N ASP A 85 13.87 -3.29 1.95
CA ASP A 85 14.07 -2.78 3.30
C ASP A 85 14.38 -3.91 4.28
N TYR A 86 13.56 -4.96 4.26
CA TYR A 86 13.69 -6.07 5.20
C TYR A 86 14.96 -6.90 4.99
N PHE A 87 15.30 -7.24 3.74
CA PHE A 87 16.41 -8.17 3.48
C PHE A 87 17.76 -7.47 3.26
N PHE A 88 17.76 -6.30 2.65
CA PHE A 88 19.01 -5.65 2.20
C PHE A 88 19.38 -4.43 3.03
N VAL A 89 18.41 -3.59 3.43
CA VAL A 89 18.69 -2.35 4.16
C VAL A 89 18.77 -2.64 5.67
N ARG A 90 17.66 -2.94 6.32
CA ARG A 90 17.60 -3.13 7.78
C ARG A 90 17.88 -4.55 8.25
N ARG A 91 17.85 -5.53 7.36
CA ARG A 91 18.15 -6.94 7.63
C ARG A 91 17.33 -7.52 8.79
N GLY A 92 16.03 -7.21 8.82
CA GLY A 92 15.12 -7.68 9.85
C GLY A 92 15.28 -7.02 11.23
N ARG A 93 16.16 -6.03 11.39
CA ARG A 93 16.38 -5.33 12.66
C ARG A 93 15.52 -4.08 12.75
N TYR A 94 14.42 -4.17 13.50
CA TYR A 94 13.48 -3.07 13.70
C TYR A 94 13.23 -2.83 15.19
N SER A 95 13.17 -1.54 15.59
CA SER A 95 12.64 -1.15 16.88
C SER A 95 11.12 -1.05 16.79
N ILE A 96 10.41 -2.01 17.42
CA ILE A 96 8.94 -2.01 17.44
C ILE A 96 8.40 -0.76 18.15
N ARG A 97 9.11 -0.29 19.17
CA ARG A 97 8.72 0.88 19.97
C ARG A 97 8.76 2.18 19.17
N GLU A 98 9.80 2.34 18.35
CA GLU A 98 10.00 3.53 17.54
C GLU A 98 9.07 3.60 16.32
N ILE A 99 8.52 2.47 15.85
CA ILE A 99 7.51 2.44 14.76
C ILE A 99 6.24 3.20 15.17
N PHE A 100 5.85 3.13 16.46
CA PHE A 100 4.62 3.78 16.94
C PHE A 100 4.84 5.22 17.43
N ARG A 101 6.07 5.73 17.37
CA ARG A 101 6.38 7.12 17.78
C ARG A 101 6.43 8.02 16.56
N PRO A 102 5.56 9.04 16.46
CA PRO A 102 5.57 9.98 15.33
C PRO A 102 6.90 10.74 15.17
N ASP A 103 7.56 11.02 16.32
CA ASP A 103 8.86 11.71 16.38
C ASP A 103 10.02 10.73 16.59
N GLY A 104 9.80 9.44 16.35
CA GLY A 104 10.81 8.39 16.46
C GLY A 104 11.80 8.39 15.30
N MET A 105 12.79 7.48 15.37
CA MET A 105 13.88 7.39 14.38
C MET A 105 13.39 7.10 12.95
N TYR A 106 12.22 6.50 12.77
CA TYR A 106 11.62 6.24 11.45
C TYR A 106 10.88 7.47 10.88
N GLY A 107 10.58 8.46 11.73
CA GLY A 107 9.84 9.64 11.37
C GLY A 107 8.37 9.35 10.99
N ARG A 108 7.57 10.39 10.93
CA ARG A 108 6.14 10.27 10.58
C ARG A 108 5.91 9.92 9.10
N TRP A 109 6.78 10.38 8.24
CA TRP A 109 6.70 10.19 6.79
C TRP A 109 8.04 9.64 6.28
N GLY A 110 8.08 8.35 5.99
CA GLY A 110 9.25 7.70 5.38
C GLY A 110 9.50 8.17 3.94
N TRP A 111 9.98 9.41 3.76
CA TRP A 111 10.10 10.07 2.45
C TRP A 111 10.87 9.22 1.42
N ARG A 112 11.87 8.43 1.86
CA ARG A 112 12.65 7.54 0.98
C ARG A 112 11.77 6.47 0.32
N GLY A 113 10.91 5.84 1.13
CA GLY A 113 9.93 4.87 0.64
C GLY A 113 8.90 5.52 -0.29
N GLN A 114 8.39 6.68 0.11
CA GLN A 114 7.39 7.42 -0.68
C GLN A 114 7.94 7.88 -2.03
N ALA A 115 9.18 8.43 -2.04
CA ALA A 115 9.85 8.86 -3.26
C ALA A 115 10.14 7.67 -4.20
N ALA A 116 10.64 6.55 -3.65
CA ALA A 116 10.89 5.33 -4.44
C ALA A 116 9.57 4.77 -5.01
N TYR A 117 8.50 4.76 -4.23
CA TYR A 117 7.17 4.34 -4.64
C TYR A 117 6.62 5.20 -5.78
N GLY A 118 6.66 6.53 -5.62
CA GLY A 118 6.19 7.47 -6.65
C GLY A 118 7.00 7.36 -7.95
N LEU A 119 8.33 7.25 -7.84
CA LEU A 119 9.21 7.06 -9.00
C LEU A 119 8.89 5.75 -9.73
N ALA A 120 8.68 4.67 -9.00
CA ALA A 120 8.33 3.39 -9.60
C ALA A 120 6.97 3.43 -10.29
N LEU A 121 5.95 4.03 -9.66
CA LEU A 121 4.65 4.21 -10.31
C LEU A 121 4.77 5.01 -11.61
N ALA A 122 5.53 6.11 -11.61
CA ALA A 122 5.75 6.90 -12.81
C ALA A 122 6.45 6.09 -13.92
N ALA A 123 7.47 5.30 -13.55
CA ALA A 123 8.18 4.43 -14.49
C ALA A 123 7.32 3.28 -15.04
N MET A 124 6.32 2.82 -14.29
CA MET A 124 5.39 1.77 -14.71
C MET A 124 4.39 2.23 -15.76
N VAL A 125 3.97 3.50 -15.74
CA VAL A 125 2.91 4.04 -16.65
C VAL A 125 3.12 3.69 -18.12
N PRO A 126 4.31 3.83 -18.72
CA PRO A 126 4.52 3.48 -20.13
C PRO A 126 4.31 2.00 -20.47
N PHE A 127 4.39 1.11 -19.47
CA PHE A 127 4.30 -0.34 -19.64
C PHE A 127 2.92 -0.91 -19.28
N MET A 128 2.03 -0.11 -18.71
CA MET A 128 0.70 -0.55 -18.28
C MET A 128 -0.18 -1.01 -19.44
N VAL A 129 -0.91 -2.11 -19.22
CA VAL A 129 -1.94 -2.60 -20.14
C VAL A 129 -3.24 -2.77 -19.36
N THR A 130 -4.19 -1.88 -19.63
CA THR A 130 -5.54 -1.92 -19.06
C THR A 130 -6.57 -1.74 -20.16
N SER A 131 -7.83 -2.09 -19.92
CA SER A 131 -8.89 -1.89 -20.92
C SER A 131 -8.96 -0.47 -21.51
N PRO A 132 -8.90 0.60 -20.67
CA PRO A 132 -8.97 1.97 -21.21
C PRO A 132 -7.62 2.52 -21.69
N PHE A 133 -6.49 1.89 -21.31
CA PHE A 133 -5.17 2.47 -21.55
C PHE A 133 -4.11 1.39 -21.78
N THR A 134 -3.40 1.53 -22.90
CA THR A 134 -2.17 0.76 -23.17
C THR A 134 -1.02 1.73 -23.34
N GLY A 135 0.01 1.59 -22.50
CA GLY A 135 1.17 2.46 -22.51
C GLY A 135 2.00 2.37 -23.80
N PRO A 136 2.77 3.40 -24.13
CA PRO A 136 3.56 3.44 -25.38
C PRO A 136 4.62 2.33 -25.46
N ALA A 137 5.29 2.02 -24.34
CA ALA A 137 6.27 0.94 -24.30
C ALA A 137 5.59 -0.44 -24.46
N ALA A 138 4.45 -0.66 -23.84
CA ALA A 138 3.68 -1.90 -23.99
C ALA A 138 3.23 -2.08 -25.45
N ARG A 139 2.80 -1.01 -26.13
CA ARG A 139 2.45 -1.07 -27.56
C ARG A 139 3.65 -1.45 -28.42
N ALA A 140 4.82 -0.87 -28.15
CA ALA A 140 6.06 -1.18 -28.89
C ALA A 140 6.49 -2.64 -28.69
N MET A 141 6.14 -3.25 -27.56
CA MET A 141 6.39 -4.65 -27.23
C MET A 141 5.27 -5.61 -27.66
N GLY A 142 4.39 -5.17 -28.56
CA GLY A 142 3.29 -6.01 -29.04
C GLY A 142 2.15 -6.22 -28.03
N GLY A 143 1.97 -5.31 -27.08
CA GLY A 143 0.91 -5.40 -26.06
C GLY A 143 1.30 -6.22 -24.81
N ILE A 144 2.57 -6.53 -24.63
CA ILE A 144 3.05 -7.24 -23.45
C ILE A 144 3.05 -6.30 -22.24
N ASP A 145 2.44 -6.75 -21.15
CA ASP A 145 2.44 -6.05 -19.87
C ASP A 145 3.70 -6.39 -19.05
N ALA A 146 4.69 -5.51 -19.11
CA ALA A 146 5.91 -5.61 -18.31
C ALA A 146 5.88 -4.79 -17.02
N THR A 147 4.73 -4.21 -16.66
CA THR A 147 4.56 -3.24 -15.57
C THR A 147 5.08 -3.75 -14.23
N ILE A 148 4.76 -5.02 -13.89
CA ILE A 148 5.18 -5.63 -12.62
C ILE A 148 6.70 -5.71 -12.53
N PHE A 149 7.37 -6.15 -13.59
CA PHE A 149 8.84 -6.26 -13.61
C PHE A 149 9.51 -4.90 -13.47
N VAL A 150 9.02 -3.92 -14.22
CA VAL A 150 9.51 -2.53 -14.13
C VAL A 150 9.30 -1.97 -12.73
N GLY A 151 8.12 -2.17 -12.16
CA GLY A 151 7.79 -1.72 -10.81
C GLY A 151 8.69 -2.31 -9.73
N LEU A 152 8.92 -3.62 -9.76
CA LEU A 152 9.82 -4.31 -8.82
C LEU A 152 11.25 -3.79 -8.91
N LEU A 153 11.78 -3.70 -10.14
CA LEU A 153 13.17 -3.28 -10.36
C LEU A 153 13.39 -1.81 -9.99
N VAL A 154 12.53 -0.91 -10.46
CA VAL A 154 12.69 0.52 -10.22
C VAL A 154 12.45 0.85 -8.75
N ALA A 155 11.42 0.31 -8.11
CA ALA A 155 11.14 0.54 -6.70
C ALA A 155 12.28 0.03 -5.81
N GLY A 156 12.74 -1.19 -6.04
CA GLY A 156 13.82 -1.79 -5.27
C GLY A 156 15.13 -1.04 -5.42
N ALA A 157 15.55 -0.73 -6.66
CA ALA A 157 16.76 0.00 -6.94
C ALA A 157 16.72 1.43 -6.39
N ALA A 158 15.64 2.17 -6.62
CA ALA A 158 15.46 3.53 -6.12
C ALA A 158 15.50 3.56 -4.59
N TYR A 159 14.78 2.64 -3.94
CA TYR A 159 14.77 2.57 -2.48
C TYR A 159 16.16 2.28 -1.91
N GLN A 160 16.90 1.33 -2.50
CA GLN A 160 18.25 1.02 -2.08
C GLN A 160 19.21 2.23 -2.25
N VAL A 161 19.07 2.98 -3.34
CA VAL A 161 19.86 4.20 -3.57
C VAL A 161 19.52 5.27 -2.53
N PHE A 162 18.24 5.51 -2.26
CA PHE A 162 17.80 6.53 -1.28
C PHE A 162 18.18 6.16 0.15
N CYS A 163 18.28 4.87 0.47
CA CYS A 163 18.70 4.41 1.79
C CYS A 163 20.21 4.42 2.02
N ARG A 164 21.06 4.68 0.99
CA ARG A 164 22.52 4.82 1.17
C ARG A 164 22.92 5.94 2.13
N SER A 165 22.07 6.95 2.28
CA SER A 165 22.28 8.08 3.21
C SER A 165 21.74 7.82 4.62
N LEU A 166 21.28 6.60 4.91
CA LEU A 166 20.74 6.23 6.22
C LEU A 166 21.85 5.81 7.16
N ASP A 167 21.85 6.35 8.37
CA ASP A 167 22.76 5.91 9.44
C ASP A 167 22.19 4.65 10.12
N LEU A 168 22.45 3.50 9.51
CA LEU A 168 21.99 2.20 9.99
C LEU A 168 22.65 1.79 11.32
N GLU A 169 23.88 2.26 11.59
CA GLU A 169 24.55 1.94 12.84
C GLU A 169 23.87 2.63 14.03
N ALA A 170 23.42 3.86 13.84
CA ALA A 170 22.62 4.55 14.84
C ALA A 170 21.27 3.85 15.09
N GLU A 171 20.58 3.42 14.02
CA GLU A 171 19.33 2.65 14.16
C GLU A 171 19.56 1.33 14.90
N TRP A 172 20.60 0.57 14.56
CA TRP A 172 20.88 -0.73 15.18
C TRP A 172 21.27 -0.60 16.66
N ARG A 173 21.96 0.46 17.06
CA ARG A 173 22.26 0.74 18.49
C ARG A 173 20.98 0.90 19.31
N VAL A 174 19.98 1.56 18.77
CA VAL A 174 18.68 1.71 19.45
C VAL A 174 17.96 0.37 19.58
N VAL A 175 17.96 -0.46 18.51
CA VAL A 175 17.36 -1.80 18.52
C VAL A 175 18.05 -2.72 19.54
N GLU A 176 19.36 -2.69 19.61
CA GLU A 176 20.15 -3.48 20.59
C GLU A 176 19.89 -3.04 22.04
N ALA A 177 19.80 -1.73 22.29
CA ALA A 177 19.45 -1.20 23.60
C ALA A 177 18.05 -1.63 24.06
N GLU A 178 17.08 -1.71 23.17
CA GLU A 178 15.74 -2.25 23.48
C GLU A 178 15.77 -3.75 23.79
N GLY A 179 16.59 -4.52 23.09
CA GLY A 179 16.77 -5.94 23.35
C GLY A 179 17.35 -6.22 24.75
N LEU A 180 18.30 -5.41 25.18
CA LEU A 180 18.92 -5.52 26.51
C LEU A 180 17.97 -5.18 27.67
N VAL A 181 17.02 -4.26 27.44
CA VAL A 181 15.99 -3.90 28.45
C VAL A 181 14.94 -5.00 28.61
N ARG A 182 14.69 -5.79 27.57
CA ARG A 182 13.69 -6.88 27.59
C ARG A 182 14.15 -8.13 28.35
N HIS A 183 15.46 -8.29 28.54
CA HIS A 183 16.05 -9.44 29.24
C HIS A 183 16.42 -9.16 30.69
N ARG A 184 16.05 -8.01 31.26
CA ARG A 184 16.12 -7.65 32.67
C ARG A 184 14.72 -7.54 33.25
#